data_9780d4e0b29c74f9ee38c3cb6740ea77
#
_entry.id   9780d4e0b29c74f9ee38c3cb6740ea77
#
_cell.length_a   1.000
_cell.length_b   1.000
_cell.length_c   1.000
_cell.angle_alpha   90.00
_cell.angle_beta   90.00
_cell.angle_gamma   90.00
#
_symmetry.space_group_name_H-M   'P 1'
#
loop_
_entity.id
_entity.type
_entity.pdbx_description
1 polymer ?
#
loop_
_entity_poly.entity_id
_entity_poly.type
_entity_poly.pdbx_seq_one_letter_code
_entity_poly.pdbx_strand_id
1 'polypeptide(L)'
;MHTLTDIGTLIVRSPEIRGGRPRIAGTGVTVRRIVGWYKLGRSPEEIAESYGHLTLAQVFAALTYYQANREEIEADIATEEAEADRIEQEFLSKRAPRDDTPLSR
;
A
#
# COMPACT_ATOMS: atom_id res chain seq x y z
N MET A 1 31.82 6.21 15.13
CA MET A 1 31.24 7.04 14.16
C MET A 1 29.87 6.55 13.71
N HIS A 2 28.94 7.39 13.56
CA HIS A 2 27.65 6.96 13.09
C HIS A 2 27.25 7.75 11.86
N THR A 3 26.33 7.19 11.13
CA THR A 3 25.88 7.78 9.88
C THR A 3 24.55 8.44 10.12
N LEU A 4 24.42 9.66 9.65
CA LEU A 4 23.14 10.36 9.71
C LEU A 4 22.21 9.78 8.65
N THR A 5 20.96 9.62 9.01
CA THR A 5 19.96 9.17 8.06
C THR A 5 19.43 10.38 7.30
N ASP A 6 19.52 10.30 5.99
CA ASP A 6 18.96 11.33 5.14
C ASP A 6 17.50 10.95 4.87
N ILE A 7 16.58 11.76 5.41
CA ILE A 7 15.16 11.44 5.30
C ILE A 7 14.75 11.30 3.85
N GLY A 8 15.35 12.06 2.95
CA GLY A 8 15.01 12.00 1.54
C GLY A 8 15.33 10.68 0.88
N THR A 9 16.16 9.85 1.51
CA THR A 9 16.49 8.54 0.95
C THR A 9 15.58 7.43 1.45
N LEU A 10 14.65 7.73 2.33
CA LEU A 10 13.77 6.70 2.88
C LEU A 10 12.65 6.30 1.95
N ILE A 11 12.29 7.15 1.01
CA ILE A 11 11.23 6.86 0.04
C ILE A 11 11.84 6.90 -1.34
N VAL A 12 11.61 5.84 -2.12
CA VAL A 12 12.22 5.71 -3.45
C VAL A 12 11.18 5.22 -4.44
N ARG A 13 11.49 5.35 -5.72
CA ARG A 13 10.74 4.78 -6.81
C ARG A 13 11.69 4.01 -7.70
N SER A 14 11.20 2.89 -8.22
CA SER A 14 11.97 2.11 -9.22
C SER A 14 10.96 1.62 -10.24
N PRO A 15 11.19 1.90 -11.53
CA PRO A 15 10.16 1.57 -12.54
C PRO A 15 9.72 0.13 -12.54
N GLU A 16 10.61 -0.79 -12.19
CA GLU A 16 10.31 -2.20 -12.24
C GLU A 16 9.75 -2.75 -10.92
N ILE A 17 9.60 -1.91 -9.90
CA ILE A 17 9.09 -2.36 -8.61
C ILE A 17 7.80 -1.62 -8.31
N ARG A 18 6.74 -2.39 -8.09
CA ARG A 18 5.43 -1.84 -7.74
C ARG A 18 4.96 -0.78 -8.73
N GLY A 19 5.29 -0.97 -10.01
CA GLY A 19 4.84 -0.05 -11.04
C GLY A 19 5.41 1.35 -10.93
N GLY A 20 6.56 1.49 -10.30
CA GLY A 20 7.18 2.80 -10.12
C GLY A 20 6.58 3.63 -9.03
N ARG A 21 5.69 3.05 -8.21
CA ARG A 21 5.06 3.81 -7.14
C ARG A 21 6.03 4.06 -5.99
N PRO A 22 5.86 5.15 -5.26
CA PRO A 22 6.75 5.44 -4.12
C PRO A 22 6.63 4.35 -3.07
N ARG A 23 7.78 3.94 -2.58
CA ARG A 23 7.85 2.86 -1.59
C ARG A 23 8.96 3.16 -0.60
N ILE A 24 8.92 2.45 0.51
CA ILE A 24 9.98 2.55 1.51
C ILE A 24 11.23 1.86 0.96
N ALA A 25 12.35 2.58 0.99
CA ALA A 25 13.60 2.08 0.42
C ALA A 25 13.97 0.75 1.05
N GLY A 26 14.45 -0.16 0.21
CA GLY A 26 14.86 -1.48 0.68
C GLY A 26 13.73 -2.45 0.92
N THR A 27 12.50 -2.07 0.62
CA THR A 27 11.34 -2.93 0.82
C THR A 27 10.42 -2.83 -0.37
N GLY A 28 9.41 -3.68 -0.41
CA GLY A 28 8.34 -3.56 -1.39
C GLY A 28 7.11 -2.88 -0.84
N VAL A 29 7.20 -2.24 0.33
CA VAL A 29 6.04 -1.63 0.96
C VAL A 29 5.85 -0.23 0.41
N THR A 30 4.72 0.00 -0.24
CA THR A 30 4.44 1.29 -0.87
C THR A 30 3.89 2.29 0.12
N VAL A 31 4.03 3.57 -0.22
CA VAL A 31 3.47 4.63 0.59
C VAL A 31 1.95 4.46 0.68
N ARG A 32 1.29 4.13 -0.44
CA ARG A 32 -0.17 3.98 -0.41
C ARG A 32 -0.62 2.89 0.56
N ARG A 33 0.18 1.85 0.73
CA ARG A 33 -0.17 0.78 1.66
C ARG A 33 -0.10 1.27 3.10
N ILE A 34 0.95 2.01 3.42
CA ILE A 34 1.09 2.58 4.75
C ILE A 34 -0.06 3.55 5.04
N VAL A 35 -0.37 4.41 4.07
CA VAL A 35 -1.45 5.37 4.24
C VAL A 35 -2.79 4.66 4.41
N GLY A 36 -2.97 3.55 3.71
CA GLY A 36 -4.19 2.76 3.85
C GLY A 36 -4.43 2.32 5.27
N TRP A 37 -3.40 1.78 5.92
CA TRP A 37 -3.52 1.38 7.32
C TRP A 37 -3.77 2.57 8.22
N TYR A 38 -3.09 3.67 7.95
CA TYR A 38 -3.25 4.87 8.74
C TYR A 38 -4.69 5.38 8.66
N LYS A 39 -5.29 5.35 7.47
CA LYS A 39 -6.67 5.79 7.30
C LYS A 39 -7.65 4.88 8.01
N LEU A 40 -7.27 3.64 8.23
CA LEU A 40 -8.12 2.71 8.99
C LEU A 40 -7.97 2.89 10.48
N GLY A 41 -7.21 3.87 10.92
CA GLY A 41 -7.09 4.18 12.34
C GLY A 41 -5.89 3.58 13.04
N ARG A 42 -4.99 2.93 12.29
CA ARG A 42 -3.79 2.37 12.91
C ARG A 42 -2.80 3.46 13.19
N SER A 43 -2.17 3.41 14.36
CA SER A 43 -1.12 4.37 14.67
C SER A 43 0.15 4.01 13.92
N PRO A 44 1.06 4.98 13.75
CA PRO A 44 2.34 4.65 13.10
C PRO A 44 3.09 3.56 13.84
N GLU A 45 3.02 3.53 15.16
CA GLU A 45 3.67 2.48 15.93
C GLU A 45 3.08 1.11 15.61
N GLU A 46 1.75 1.04 15.54
CA GLU A 46 1.10 -0.21 15.21
C GLU A 46 1.46 -0.68 13.81
N ILE A 47 1.56 0.27 12.87
CA ILE A 47 1.92 -0.07 11.51
C ILE A 47 3.33 -0.65 11.46
N ALA A 48 4.27 0.01 12.12
CA ALA A 48 5.65 -0.47 12.13
C ALA A 48 5.72 -1.87 12.75
N GLU A 49 5.00 -2.07 13.84
CA GLU A 49 5.03 -3.35 14.53
C GLU A 49 4.44 -4.45 13.67
N SER A 50 3.38 -4.15 12.93
CA SER A 50 2.72 -5.14 12.09
C SER A 50 3.65 -5.71 11.04
N TYR A 51 4.51 -4.88 10.47
CA TYR A 51 5.42 -5.36 9.43
C TYR A 51 6.65 -6.05 10.01
N GLY A 52 7.02 -5.69 11.24
CA GLY A 52 8.11 -6.36 11.92
C GLY A 52 9.50 -5.96 11.46
N HIS A 53 9.62 -5.44 10.25
CA HIS A 53 10.93 -5.05 9.73
C HIS A 53 10.99 -3.57 9.35
N LEU A 54 9.93 -2.83 9.61
CA LEU A 54 9.93 -1.40 9.36
C LEU A 54 10.21 -0.66 10.65
N THR A 55 10.98 0.41 10.54
CA THR A 55 11.20 1.28 11.68
C THR A 55 10.11 2.34 11.74
N LEU A 56 9.98 2.94 12.88
CA LEU A 56 9.03 4.04 13.04
C LEU A 56 9.40 5.20 12.12
N ALA A 57 10.70 5.46 11.95
CA ALA A 57 11.13 6.53 11.06
C ALA A 57 10.67 6.26 9.63
N GLN A 58 10.73 5.02 9.19
CA GLN A 58 10.29 4.67 7.84
C GLN A 58 8.80 4.88 7.67
N VAL A 59 8.01 4.53 8.69
CA VAL A 59 6.57 4.73 8.62
C VAL A 59 6.26 6.23 8.59
N PHE A 60 6.91 7.00 9.44
CA PHE A 60 6.70 8.46 9.42
C PHE A 60 7.14 9.07 8.10
N ALA A 61 8.21 8.55 7.49
CA ALA A 61 8.64 9.07 6.19
C ALA A 61 7.55 8.84 5.15
N ALA A 62 6.90 7.68 5.17
CA ALA A 62 5.83 7.40 4.23
C ALA A 62 4.65 8.35 4.45
N LEU A 63 4.30 8.59 5.72
CA LEU A 63 3.20 9.50 6.01
C LEU A 63 3.55 10.94 5.65
N THR A 64 4.80 11.33 5.84
CA THR A 64 5.24 12.66 5.43
C THR A 64 5.17 12.81 3.92
N TYR A 65 5.64 11.78 3.19
CA TYR A 65 5.53 11.80 1.74
C TYR A 65 4.08 11.97 1.31
N TYR A 66 3.18 11.25 1.96
CA TYR A 66 1.76 11.37 1.65
C TYR A 66 1.28 12.81 1.84
N GLN A 67 1.63 13.42 2.97
CA GLN A 67 1.16 14.79 3.22
C GLN A 67 1.71 15.76 2.19
N ALA A 68 2.92 15.53 1.72
CA ALA A 68 3.54 16.40 0.71
C ALA A 68 3.04 16.12 -0.70
N ASN A 69 2.44 14.95 -0.93
CA ASN A 69 2.03 14.52 -2.28
C ASN A 69 0.67 13.85 -2.23
N ARG A 70 -0.30 14.51 -1.61
CA ARG A 70 -1.59 13.90 -1.35
C ARG A 70 -2.31 13.46 -2.61
N GLU A 71 -2.28 14.30 -3.64
CA GLU A 71 -2.98 13.96 -4.87
C GLU A 71 -2.45 12.68 -5.48
N GLU A 72 -1.14 12.55 -5.51
CA GLU A 72 -0.54 11.37 -6.09
C GLU A 72 -0.93 10.12 -5.31
N ILE A 73 -0.83 10.18 -4.00
CA ILE A 73 -1.08 8.98 -3.19
C ILE A 73 -2.56 8.65 -3.15
N GLU A 74 -3.43 9.66 -3.13
CA GLU A 74 -4.86 9.37 -3.18
C GLU A 74 -5.24 8.73 -4.51
N ALA A 75 -4.60 9.16 -5.60
CA ALA A 75 -4.83 8.52 -6.89
C ALA A 75 -4.33 7.07 -6.89
N ASP A 76 -3.19 6.82 -6.26
CA ASP A 76 -2.68 5.46 -6.16
C ASP A 76 -3.64 4.58 -5.38
N ILE A 77 -4.20 5.10 -4.29
CA ILE A 77 -5.15 4.33 -3.48
C ILE A 77 -6.40 4.03 -4.30
N ALA A 78 -6.92 5.02 -5.00
CA ALA A 78 -8.11 4.82 -5.82
C ALA A 78 -7.87 3.79 -6.90
N THR A 79 -6.69 3.82 -7.52
CA THR A 79 -6.34 2.84 -8.54
C THR A 79 -6.31 1.44 -7.95
N GLU A 80 -5.72 1.31 -6.77
CA GLU A 80 -5.63 0.01 -6.13
C GLU A 80 -7.01 -0.54 -5.81
N GLU A 81 -7.90 0.32 -5.31
CA GLU A 81 -9.26 -0.11 -5.00
C GLU A 81 -10.00 -0.53 -6.26
N ALA A 82 -9.84 0.22 -7.33
CA ALA A 82 -10.49 -0.12 -8.59
C ALA A 82 -9.98 -1.44 -9.14
N GLU A 83 -8.69 -1.68 -9.01
CA GLU A 83 -8.13 -2.95 -9.47
C GLU A 83 -8.64 -4.11 -8.65
N ALA A 84 -8.73 -3.93 -7.33
CA ALA A 84 -9.24 -4.97 -6.47
C ALA A 84 -10.70 -5.30 -6.80
N ASP A 85 -11.51 -4.26 -7.04
CA ASP A 85 -12.89 -4.46 -7.41
C ASP A 85 -13.01 -5.20 -8.73
N ARG A 86 -12.19 -4.85 -9.72
CA ARG A 86 -12.23 -5.50 -11.00
C ARG A 86 -11.87 -6.98 -10.89
N ILE A 87 -10.84 -7.27 -10.10
CA ILE A 87 -10.42 -8.65 -9.93
C ILE A 87 -11.51 -9.44 -9.23
N GLU A 88 -12.14 -8.86 -8.24
CA GLU A 88 -13.22 -9.52 -7.53
C GLU A 88 -14.40 -9.80 -8.46
N GLN A 89 -14.73 -8.81 -9.30
CA GLN A 89 -15.82 -9.00 -10.24
C GLN A 89 -15.52 -10.12 -11.22
N GLU A 90 -14.29 -10.18 -11.70
CA GLU A 90 -13.92 -11.25 -12.61
C GLU A 90 -14.01 -12.60 -11.93
N PHE A 91 -13.56 -12.67 -10.68
CA PHE A 91 -13.63 -13.91 -9.93
C PHE A 91 -15.06 -14.35 -9.74
N LEU A 92 -15.92 -13.44 -9.33
CA LEU A 92 -17.33 -13.78 -9.11
C LEU A 92 -18.02 -14.17 -10.39
N SER A 93 -17.66 -13.51 -11.49
CA SER A 93 -18.24 -13.82 -12.77
C SER A 93 -17.93 -15.24 -13.19
N LYS A 94 -16.71 -15.69 -12.96
CA LYS A 94 -16.34 -17.05 -13.34
C LYS A 94 -17.00 -18.09 -12.47
N ARG A 95 -17.33 -17.75 -11.25
CA ARG A 95 -17.94 -18.70 -10.34
C ARG A 95 -19.45 -18.78 -10.47
N ALA A 96 -20.05 -17.71 -10.96
CA ALA A 96 -21.48 -17.57 -10.91
C ALA A 96 -22.24 -18.72 -11.55
N PRO A 97 -21.88 -19.15 -12.76
CA PRO A 97 -22.67 -20.22 -13.37
C PRO A 97 -22.67 -21.50 -12.55
N ARG A 98 -21.53 -21.83 -12.00
CA ARG A 98 -21.42 -23.06 -11.23
C ARG A 98 -22.16 -22.95 -9.91
N ASP A 99 -22.04 -21.80 -9.28
CA ASP A 99 -22.69 -21.59 -8.00
C ASP A 99 -24.20 -21.66 -8.13
N ASP A 100 -24.70 -21.06 -9.18
CA ASP A 100 -26.14 -20.97 -9.35
C ASP A 100 -26.78 -22.32 -9.49
N THR A 101 -26.12 -23.19 -10.21
CA THR A 101 -26.74 -24.46 -10.56
C THR A 101 -27.06 -25.31 -9.35
N PRO A 102 -26.11 -25.58 -8.49
CA PRO A 102 -26.41 -26.49 -7.38
C PRO A 102 -27.35 -25.91 -6.37
N LEU A 103 -27.35 -24.61 -6.23
CA LEU A 103 -28.18 -24.00 -5.21
C LEU A 103 -29.64 -23.98 -5.59
N SER A 104 -29.91 -24.15 -6.81
CA SER A 104 -31.28 -24.00 -7.26
C SER A 104 -32.15 -25.14 -6.82
N ARG A 105 -31.56 -26.13 -6.38
CA ARG A 105 -32.41 -27.25 -6.04
C ARG A 105 -32.75 -27.39 -4.75
#